data_53b63ab05a011aba39383dec5089e5f8
#
_entry.id   53b63ab05a011aba39383dec5089e5f8
#
_cell.length_a   1.000
_cell.length_b   1.000
_cell.length_c   1.000
_cell.angle_alpha   90.00
_cell.angle_beta   90.00
_cell.angle_gamma   90.00
#
_symmetry.space_group_name_H-M   'P 1'
#
loop_
_entity.id
_entity.type
_entity.pdbx_description
1 polymer ?
#
loop_
_entity_poly.entity_id
_entity_poly.type
_entity_poly.pdbx_seq_one_letter_code
_entity_poly.pdbx_strand_id
1 'polypeptide(L)'
;MYTVFRSTEYPPSDPDWKAKAAEQQGGGIGKGVREIIQSIREMPVAMQRLSIVQFLTWPGLFLMWFYYSTGVAADIFKGDAIQNAVQYTKGLELANETSAILNLVTFAFSFSLPFWVKKLGKKLTHTFCLLLGGVGLMSVSFITQPAFLFVSMSLVG
;
A
#
# COMPACT_ATOMS: atom_id res chain seq x y z
N MET A 1 22.60 -4.14 3.79
CA MET A 1 23.95 -4.61 3.43
C MET A 1 24.38 -5.92 4.11
N TYR A 2 23.91 -6.20 5.33
CA TYR A 2 24.29 -7.42 6.09
C TYR A 2 23.79 -8.73 5.44
N THR A 3 22.66 -8.73 4.82
CA THR A 3 22.03 -9.90 4.15
C THR A 3 22.80 -10.35 2.90
N VAL A 4 23.39 -9.42 2.15
CA VAL A 4 24.12 -9.75 0.91
C VAL A 4 25.42 -10.53 1.19
N PHE A 5 26.06 -10.29 2.34
CA PHE A 5 27.31 -10.97 2.71
C PHE A 5 27.12 -12.35 3.38
N ARG A 6 25.87 -12.67 3.80
CA ARG A 6 25.58 -13.97 4.47
C ARG A 6 24.62 -14.87 3.71
N SER A 7 24.05 -14.43 2.59
CA SER A 7 23.25 -15.32 1.75
C SER A 7 24.17 -16.09 0.81
N THR A 8 24.32 -17.38 1.05
CA THR A 8 24.96 -18.28 0.11
C THR A 8 23.92 -18.69 -0.92
N GLU A 9 24.09 -18.27 -2.16
CA GLU A 9 23.26 -18.79 -3.25
C GLU A 9 23.65 -20.24 -3.50
N TYR A 10 22.72 -21.15 -3.21
CA TYR A 10 22.89 -22.55 -3.60
C TYR A 10 22.41 -22.69 -5.04
N PRO A 11 23.29 -23.10 -5.99
CA PRO A 11 22.83 -23.42 -7.33
C PRO A 11 21.77 -24.53 -7.25
N PRO A 12 20.73 -24.50 -8.10
CA PRO A 12 19.76 -25.58 -8.17
C PRO A 12 20.46 -26.94 -8.34
N SER A 13 19.98 -27.96 -7.65
CA SER A 13 20.54 -29.31 -7.68
C SER A 13 20.42 -30.00 -9.06
N ASP A 14 19.69 -29.42 -10.00
CA ASP A 14 19.56 -29.89 -11.38
C ASP A 14 20.76 -29.36 -12.21
N PRO A 15 21.63 -30.25 -12.78
CA PRO A 15 22.78 -29.84 -13.57
C PRO A 15 22.41 -29.05 -14.83
N ASP A 16 21.19 -29.24 -15.34
CA ASP A 16 20.69 -28.60 -16.56
C ASP A 16 20.00 -27.25 -16.31
N TRP A 17 20.04 -26.71 -15.09
CA TRP A 17 19.37 -25.47 -14.76
C TRP A 17 19.81 -24.27 -15.62
N LYS A 18 21.09 -24.24 -16.04
CA LYS A 18 21.61 -23.17 -16.92
C LYS A 18 20.99 -23.25 -18.32
N ALA A 19 20.85 -24.46 -18.84
CA ALA A 19 20.20 -24.66 -20.15
C ALA A 19 18.71 -24.29 -20.08
N LYS A 20 18.01 -24.72 -19.04
CA LYS A 20 16.59 -24.37 -18.80
C LYS A 20 16.39 -22.86 -18.56
N ALA A 21 17.30 -22.22 -17.82
CA ALA A 21 17.26 -20.77 -17.62
C ALA A 21 17.52 -19.98 -18.93
N ALA A 22 18.45 -20.45 -19.78
CA ALA A 22 18.70 -19.83 -21.09
C ALA A 22 17.51 -20.01 -22.05
N GLU A 23 16.84 -21.15 -21.99
CA GLU A 23 15.63 -21.45 -22.78
C GLU A 23 14.43 -20.58 -22.34
N GLN A 24 14.34 -20.28 -21.04
CA GLN A 24 13.35 -19.34 -20.50
C GLN A 24 13.64 -17.89 -20.90
N GLN A 25 14.91 -17.47 -20.95
CA GLN A 25 15.30 -16.13 -21.37
C GLN A 25 15.16 -15.87 -22.88
N GLY A 26 15.15 -16.93 -23.71
CA GLY A 26 15.02 -16.83 -25.17
C GLY A 26 13.60 -16.66 -25.70
N GLY A 27 12.61 -16.50 -24.85
CA GLY A 27 11.20 -16.33 -25.24
C GLY A 27 10.85 -14.86 -25.47
N GLY A 28 10.39 -14.49 -26.69
CA GLY A 28 9.86 -13.17 -26.96
C GLY A 28 8.66 -12.80 -26.06
N ILE A 29 8.23 -11.53 -26.07
CA ILE A 29 7.15 -10.94 -25.24
C ILE A 29 5.89 -11.85 -25.19
N GLY A 30 5.54 -12.50 -26.32
CA GLY A 30 4.39 -13.41 -26.40
C GLY A 30 4.53 -14.68 -25.52
N LYS A 31 5.75 -15.22 -25.37
CA LYS A 31 5.99 -16.37 -24.47
C LYS A 31 5.87 -15.95 -23.02
N GLY A 32 6.45 -14.79 -22.65
CA GLY A 32 6.33 -14.26 -21.30
C GLY A 32 4.89 -13.97 -20.89
N VAL A 33 4.08 -13.39 -21.78
CA VAL A 33 2.65 -13.16 -21.52
C VAL A 33 1.90 -14.48 -21.33
N ARG A 34 2.19 -15.49 -22.15
CA ARG A 34 1.56 -16.81 -22.02
C ARG A 34 1.92 -17.48 -20.70
N GLU A 35 3.17 -17.42 -20.29
CA GLU A 35 3.62 -17.95 -18.99
C GLU A 35 2.95 -17.25 -17.81
N ILE A 36 2.79 -15.91 -17.89
CA ILE A 36 2.06 -15.14 -16.86
C ILE A 36 0.60 -15.60 -16.78
N ILE A 37 -0.08 -15.73 -17.94
CA ILE A 37 -1.49 -16.18 -17.96
C ILE A 37 -1.60 -17.61 -17.42
N GLN A 38 -0.67 -18.49 -17.74
CA GLN A 38 -0.66 -19.86 -17.22
C GLN A 38 -0.45 -19.85 -15.70
N SER A 39 0.52 -19.07 -15.19
CA SER A 39 0.78 -18.93 -13.76
C SER A 39 -0.43 -18.40 -13.00
N ILE A 40 -1.19 -17.45 -13.59
CA ILE A 40 -2.45 -16.95 -13.01
C ILE A 40 -3.50 -18.05 -12.94
N ARG A 41 -3.60 -18.91 -13.96
CA ARG A 41 -4.56 -20.03 -13.99
C ARG A 41 -4.23 -21.13 -13.00
N GLU A 42 -2.95 -21.40 -12.81
CA GLU A 42 -2.45 -22.40 -11.87
C GLU A 42 -2.41 -21.87 -10.42
N MET A 43 -2.65 -20.57 -10.23
CA MET A 43 -2.64 -19.94 -8.91
C MET A 43 -3.75 -20.50 -8.01
N PRO A 44 -3.45 -20.85 -6.73
CA PRO A 44 -4.47 -21.27 -5.78
C PRO A 44 -5.62 -20.24 -5.65
N VAL A 45 -6.86 -20.73 -5.52
CA VAL A 45 -8.07 -19.88 -5.46
C VAL A 45 -7.99 -18.80 -4.37
N ALA A 46 -7.33 -19.10 -3.23
CA ALA A 46 -7.11 -18.13 -2.16
C ALA A 46 -6.24 -16.95 -2.62
N MET A 47 -5.22 -17.20 -3.42
CA MET A 47 -4.34 -16.16 -3.97
C MET A 47 -5.03 -15.35 -5.06
N GLN A 48 -5.84 -15.99 -5.91
CA GLN A 48 -6.64 -15.29 -6.93
C GLN A 48 -7.60 -14.28 -6.28
N ARG A 49 -8.28 -14.69 -5.20
CA ARG A 49 -9.17 -13.78 -4.45
C ARG A 49 -8.40 -12.64 -3.79
N LEU A 50 -7.23 -12.93 -3.23
CA LEU A 50 -6.39 -11.92 -2.62
C LEU A 50 -5.86 -10.91 -3.67
N SER A 51 -5.47 -11.37 -4.85
CA SER A 51 -4.99 -10.48 -5.91
C SER A 51 -6.08 -9.52 -6.41
N ILE A 52 -7.35 -9.95 -6.47
CA ILE A 52 -8.47 -9.06 -6.80
C ILE A 52 -8.64 -7.97 -5.72
N VAL A 53 -8.61 -8.37 -4.44
CA VAL A 53 -8.73 -7.40 -3.33
C VAL A 53 -7.57 -6.40 -3.40
N GLN A 54 -6.36 -6.86 -3.60
CA GLN A 54 -5.19 -5.99 -3.71
C GLN A 54 -5.29 -5.06 -4.93
N PHE A 55 -5.70 -5.59 -6.07
CA PHE A 55 -5.87 -4.78 -7.29
C PHE A 55 -6.88 -3.64 -7.10
N LEU A 56 -7.94 -3.84 -6.32
CA LEU A 56 -8.93 -2.81 -6.01
C LEU A 56 -8.45 -1.84 -4.92
N THR A 57 -7.65 -2.31 -3.97
CA THR A 57 -7.19 -1.50 -2.83
C THR A 57 -6.00 -0.59 -3.20
N TRP A 58 -5.04 -1.11 -3.97
CA TRP A 58 -3.83 -0.38 -4.32
C TRP A 58 -4.06 0.95 -5.06
N PRO A 59 -4.95 1.05 -6.06
CA PRO A 59 -5.24 2.32 -6.69
C PRO A 59 -5.73 3.39 -5.71
N GLY A 60 -6.58 2.99 -4.75
CA GLY A 60 -7.05 3.91 -3.71
C GLY A 60 -5.92 4.44 -2.83
N LEU A 61 -5.03 3.58 -2.35
CA LEU A 61 -3.86 3.96 -1.58
C LEU A 61 -2.89 4.84 -2.39
N PHE A 62 -2.70 4.50 -3.67
CA PHE A 62 -1.84 5.27 -4.57
C PHE A 62 -2.36 6.69 -4.76
N LEU A 63 -3.65 6.85 -5.02
CA LEU A 63 -4.29 8.15 -5.13
C LEU A 63 -4.18 8.94 -3.82
N MET A 64 -4.35 8.29 -2.67
CA MET A 64 -4.12 8.92 -1.37
C MET A 64 -2.70 9.47 -1.27
N TRP A 65 -1.67 8.68 -1.56
CA TRP A 65 -0.29 9.13 -1.45
C TRP A 65 0.05 10.31 -2.35
N PHE A 66 -0.51 10.35 -3.56
CA PHE A 66 -0.23 11.42 -4.51
C PHE A 66 -1.04 12.70 -4.24
N TYR A 67 -2.30 12.56 -3.87
CA TYR A 67 -3.22 13.70 -3.82
C TYR A 67 -3.52 14.20 -2.41
N TYR A 68 -3.22 13.43 -1.37
CA TYR A 68 -3.55 13.83 0.00
C TYR A 68 -2.90 15.16 0.39
N SER A 69 -1.59 15.29 0.21
CA SER A 69 -0.86 16.51 0.61
C SER A 69 -1.31 17.72 -0.17
N THR A 70 -1.49 17.59 -1.48
CA THR A 70 -1.97 18.69 -2.33
C THR A 70 -3.42 19.03 -2.04
N GLY A 71 -4.27 18.04 -1.76
CA GLY A 71 -5.66 18.24 -1.36
C GLY A 71 -5.78 18.99 -0.04
N VAL A 72 -5.01 18.62 0.98
CA VAL A 72 -4.98 19.35 2.26
C VAL A 72 -4.54 20.80 2.05
N ALA A 73 -3.51 21.03 1.25
CA ALA A 73 -2.99 22.38 1.00
C ALA A 73 -4.00 23.26 0.22
N ALA A 74 -4.65 22.70 -0.79
CA ALA A 74 -5.57 23.45 -1.64
C ALA A 74 -6.97 23.59 -1.03
N ASP A 75 -7.54 22.51 -0.47
CA ASP A 75 -8.94 22.49 -0.04
C ASP A 75 -9.13 23.00 1.39
N ILE A 76 -8.26 22.61 2.31
CA ILE A 76 -8.39 22.96 3.73
C ILE A 76 -7.73 24.31 4.02
N PHE A 77 -6.52 24.52 3.55
CA PHE A 77 -5.79 25.78 3.75
C PHE A 77 -6.10 26.84 2.70
N LYS A 78 -6.86 26.50 1.64
CA LYS A 78 -7.15 27.38 0.51
C LYS A 78 -5.88 28.02 -0.07
N GLY A 79 -4.77 27.27 0.00
CA GLY A 79 -3.47 27.67 -0.51
C GLY A 79 -3.38 27.45 -2.02
N ASP A 80 -2.67 28.34 -2.69
CA ASP A 80 -2.29 28.20 -4.09
C ASP A 80 -0.77 28.30 -4.18
N ALA A 81 -0.15 27.41 -4.93
CA ALA A 81 1.32 27.34 -5.05
C ALA A 81 1.94 28.62 -5.64
N ILE A 82 1.17 29.39 -6.41
CA ILE A 82 1.62 30.61 -7.09
C ILE A 82 1.15 31.85 -6.33
N GLN A 83 -0.16 31.94 -6.02
CA GLN A 83 -0.76 33.15 -5.46
C GLN A 83 -0.68 33.21 -3.94
N ASN A 84 -0.69 32.07 -3.25
CA ASN A 84 -0.73 31.98 -1.79
C ASN A 84 0.19 30.87 -1.26
N ALA A 85 1.47 30.94 -1.64
CA ALA A 85 2.48 29.93 -1.36
C ALA A 85 2.68 29.65 0.14
N VAL A 86 2.51 30.67 1.00
CA VAL A 86 2.67 30.51 2.46
C VAL A 86 1.58 29.59 3.04
N GLN A 87 0.32 29.77 2.62
CA GLN A 87 -0.79 28.91 3.08
C GLN A 87 -0.66 27.51 2.49
N TYR A 88 -0.25 27.41 1.24
CA TYR A 88 0.01 26.12 0.58
C TYR A 88 1.09 25.33 1.32
N THR A 89 2.20 25.97 1.68
CA THR A 89 3.29 25.32 2.44
C THR A 89 2.83 24.84 3.81
N LYS A 90 2.06 25.66 4.54
CA LYS A 90 1.47 25.23 5.83
C LYS A 90 0.55 24.02 5.69
N GLY A 91 -0.22 23.95 4.60
CA GLY A 91 -1.05 22.80 4.30
C GLY A 91 -0.23 21.53 4.02
N LEU A 92 0.88 21.66 3.29
CA LEU A 92 1.80 20.55 3.05
C LEU A 92 2.50 20.07 4.35
N GLU A 93 2.91 20.99 5.21
CA GLU A 93 3.50 20.68 6.51
C GLU A 93 2.53 19.87 7.36
N LEU A 94 1.27 20.34 7.50
CA LEU A 94 0.25 19.60 8.25
C LEU A 94 -0.06 18.23 7.63
N ALA A 95 -0.10 18.13 6.31
CA ALA A 95 -0.30 16.85 5.63
C ALA A 95 0.84 15.85 5.93
N ASN A 96 2.07 16.33 6.00
CA ASN A 96 3.21 15.52 6.39
C ASN A 96 3.15 15.09 7.85
N GLU A 97 2.79 15.99 8.77
CA GLU A 97 2.61 15.68 10.19
C GLU A 97 1.52 14.61 10.40
N THR A 98 0.36 14.78 9.76
CA THR A 98 -0.73 13.80 9.86
C THR A 98 -0.37 12.47 9.21
N SER A 99 0.43 12.46 8.14
CA SER A 99 0.98 11.23 7.56
C SER A 99 2.00 10.54 8.49
N ALA A 100 2.76 11.30 9.28
CA ALA A 100 3.63 10.73 10.29
C ALA A 100 2.82 10.04 11.41
N ILE A 101 1.69 10.63 11.84
CA ILE A 101 0.77 10.00 12.79
C ILE A 101 0.16 8.72 12.22
N LEU A 102 -0.27 8.72 10.96
CA LEU A 102 -0.72 7.51 10.26
C LEU A 102 0.32 6.39 10.38
N ASN A 103 1.56 6.67 10.04
CA ASN A 103 2.65 5.68 10.12
C ASN A 103 2.88 5.20 11.56
N LEU A 104 2.81 6.10 12.55
CA LEU A 104 2.96 5.75 13.96
C LEU A 104 1.82 4.83 14.44
N VAL A 105 0.58 5.13 14.07
CA VAL A 105 -0.60 4.30 14.40
C VAL A 105 -0.49 2.94 13.73
N THR A 106 -0.15 2.89 12.44
CA THR A 106 0.08 1.65 11.70
C THR A 106 1.15 0.78 12.39
N PHE A 107 2.26 1.39 12.78
CA PHE A 107 3.33 0.71 13.51
C PHE A 107 2.85 0.14 14.84
N ALA A 108 2.19 0.95 15.66
CA ALA A 108 1.64 0.51 16.95
C ALA A 108 0.58 -0.60 16.79
N PHE A 109 -0.32 -0.44 15.80
CA PHE A 109 -1.37 -1.41 15.51
C PHE A 109 -0.81 -2.75 15.03
N SER A 110 0.31 -2.75 14.31
CA SER A 110 0.96 -3.97 13.81
C SER A 110 1.31 -4.96 14.92
N PHE A 111 1.66 -4.48 16.12
CA PHE A 111 1.90 -5.33 17.29
C PHE A 111 0.62 -5.97 17.84
N SER A 112 -0.52 -5.30 17.70
CA SER A 112 -1.81 -5.83 18.16
C SER A 112 -2.47 -6.76 17.14
N LEU A 113 -2.06 -6.71 15.88
CA LEU A 113 -2.63 -7.48 14.78
C LEU A 113 -2.68 -9.00 15.02
N PRO A 114 -1.64 -9.67 15.56
CA PRO A 114 -1.69 -11.10 15.86
C PRO A 114 -2.79 -11.47 16.86
N PHE A 115 -3.08 -10.59 17.83
CA PHE A 115 -4.16 -10.77 18.79
C PHE A 115 -5.53 -10.72 18.11
N TRP A 116 -5.76 -9.72 17.27
CA TRP A 116 -7.01 -9.57 16.51
C TRP A 116 -7.25 -10.72 15.55
N VAL A 117 -6.20 -11.16 14.84
CA VAL A 117 -6.27 -12.29 13.91
C VAL A 117 -6.59 -13.60 14.64
N LYS A 118 -6.07 -13.82 15.86
CA LYS A 118 -6.41 -15.00 16.67
C LYS A 118 -7.87 -14.98 17.12
N LYS A 119 -8.41 -13.80 17.49
CA LYS A 119 -9.75 -13.65 18.03
C LYS A 119 -10.85 -13.63 16.96
N LEU A 120 -10.66 -12.89 15.89
CA LEU A 120 -11.66 -12.64 14.84
C LEU A 120 -11.40 -13.49 13.58
N GLY A 121 -10.20 -14.03 13.43
CA GLY A 121 -9.77 -14.69 12.20
C GLY A 121 -9.27 -13.71 11.13
N LYS A 122 -8.45 -14.21 10.21
CA LYS A 122 -7.78 -13.39 9.19
C LYS A 122 -8.74 -12.57 8.32
N LYS A 123 -9.86 -13.19 7.93
CA LYS A 123 -10.82 -12.59 6.99
C LYS A 123 -11.58 -11.41 7.60
N LEU A 124 -12.11 -11.57 8.82
CA LEU A 124 -12.84 -10.51 9.50
C LEU A 124 -11.92 -9.36 9.91
N THR A 125 -10.72 -9.66 10.41
CA THR A 125 -9.74 -8.63 10.75
C THR A 125 -9.39 -7.78 9.53
N HIS A 126 -9.11 -8.40 8.39
CA HIS A 126 -8.81 -7.67 7.15
C HIS A 126 -9.99 -6.80 6.67
N THR A 127 -11.21 -7.35 6.70
CA THR A 127 -12.41 -6.59 6.32
C THR A 127 -12.64 -5.40 7.25
N PHE A 128 -12.45 -5.60 8.55
CA PHE A 128 -12.60 -4.53 9.54
C PHE A 128 -11.57 -3.40 9.32
N CYS A 129 -10.30 -3.73 9.09
CA CYS A 129 -9.27 -2.74 8.79
C CYS A 129 -9.58 -1.96 7.51
N LEU A 130 -10.03 -2.65 6.44
CA LEU A 130 -10.41 -1.98 5.19
C LEU A 130 -11.60 -1.02 5.37
N LEU A 131 -12.61 -1.43 6.15
CA LEU A 131 -13.76 -0.56 6.45
C LEU A 131 -13.35 0.67 7.26
N LEU A 132 -12.51 0.48 8.28
CA LEU A 132 -12.00 1.56 9.12
C LEU A 132 -11.18 2.55 8.31
N GLY A 133 -10.22 2.05 7.52
CA GLY A 133 -9.41 2.88 6.63
C GLY A 133 -10.24 3.59 5.57
N GLY A 134 -11.24 2.93 5.00
CA GLY A 134 -12.18 3.53 4.04
C GLY A 134 -13.00 4.67 4.66
N VAL A 135 -13.53 4.48 5.86
CA VAL A 135 -14.25 5.53 6.60
C VAL A 135 -13.30 6.69 6.93
N GLY A 136 -12.07 6.40 7.36
CA GLY A 136 -11.03 7.39 7.59
C GLY A 136 -10.76 8.26 6.35
N LEU A 137 -10.55 7.64 5.19
CA LEU A 137 -10.33 8.36 3.93
C LEU A 137 -11.55 9.19 3.49
N MET A 138 -12.75 8.62 3.60
CA MET A 138 -13.98 9.35 3.26
C MET A 138 -14.20 10.55 4.19
N SER A 139 -13.85 10.44 5.46
CA SER A 139 -14.00 11.53 6.42
C SER A 139 -13.12 12.74 6.08
N VAL A 140 -11.97 12.55 5.43
CA VAL A 140 -11.09 13.65 4.99
C VAL A 140 -11.84 14.63 4.09
N SER A 141 -12.74 14.14 3.24
CA SER A 141 -13.52 14.99 2.30
C SER A 141 -14.53 15.93 3.00
N PHE A 142 -14.89 15.63 4.24
CA PHE A 142 -15.86 16.44 5.02
C PHE A 142 -15.18 17.33 6.06
N ILE A 143 -13.84 17.24 6.18
CA ILE A 143 -13.10 18.00 7.18
C ILE A 143 -12.83 19.40 6.67
N THR A 144 -13.30 20.38 7.46
CA THR A 144 -13.01 21.81 7.26
C THR A 144 -12.00 22.35 8.27
N GLN A 145 -11.81 21.65 9.40
CA GLN A 145 -10.88 22.05 10.45
C GLN A 145 -9.65 21.16 10.47
N PRO A 146 -8.44 21.73 10.41
CA PRO A 146 -7.18 20.98 10.33
C PRO A 146 -6.98 19.95 11.44
N ALA A 147 -7.48 20.21 12.65
CA ALA A 147 -7.33 19.30 13.81
C ALA A 147 -7.98 17.91 13.59
N PHE A 148 -9.07 17.84 12.85
CA PHE A 148 -9.75 16.57 12.59
C PHE A 148 -9.00 15.66 11.61
N LEU A 149 -8.04 16.19 10.85
CA LEU A 149 -7.18 15.39 9.99
C LEU A 149 -6.37 14.35 10.78
N PHE A 150 -5.92 14.70 11.98
CA PHE A 150 -5.21 13.75 12.84
C PHE A 150 -6.06 12.53 13.20
N VAL A 151 -7.35 12.75 13.47
CA VAL A 151 -8.30 11.67 13.77
C VAL A 151 -8.54 10.80 12.53
N SER A 152 -8.82 11.43 11.39
CA SER A 152 -9.04 10.70 10.13
C SER A 152 -7.82 9.88 9.72
N MET A 153 -6.62 10.45 9.79
CA MET A 153 -5.41 9.74 9.42
C MET A 153 -5.06 8.65 10.43
N SER A 154 -5.42 8.80 11.70
CA SER A 154 -5.32 7.72 12.69
C SER A 154 -6.26 6.54 12.41
N LEU A 155 -7.42 6.78 11.77
CA LEU A 155 -8.33 5.71 11.36
C LEU A 155 -7.86 4.98 10.10
N VAL A 156 -7.09 5.66 9.26
CA VAL A 156 -6.49 5.07 8.05
C VAL A 156 -5.30 4.18 8.39
N GLY A 157 -4.50 4.55 9.40
CA GLY A 157 -3.33 3.79 9.89
C GLY A 157 -3.71 2.61 10.75
#